data_531f321e4f191b70ca17f328f856ba5a
#
_entry.id   531f321e4f191b70ca17f328f856ba5a
#
_cell.length_a   1.000
_cell.length_b   1.000
_cell.length_c   1.000
_cell.angle_alpha   90.00
_cell.angle_beta   90.00
_cell.angle_gamma   90.00
#
_symmetry.space_group_name_H-M   'P 1'
#
loop_
_entity.id
_entity.type
_entity.pdbx_description
1 polymer ?
#
loop_
_entity_poly.entity_id
_entity_poly.type
_entity_poly.pdbx_seq_one_letter_code
_entity_poly.pdbx_strand_id
1 'polypeptide(L)'
;MCIRDSFKIPLSNGNSLDSKDIKDKKYVLYFYPKDNTPGCTTEAKDFSSKIREFKKLNTEVIGISKDSIETHLKFINKQELKIILASDEDGKVIEKFGVWVEKNMYGRKYMGIQRSTFLINEQSKIEYIWDKVRVKGHVEDVIDKIKTS
;
A
#
# COMPACT_ATOMS: atom_id res chain seq x y z
N MET A 1 10.61 2.32 -13.79
CA MET A 1 11.64 2.40 -12.75
C MET A 1 11.72 1.06 -12.02
N CYS A 2 12.92 0.53 -11.85
CA CYS A 2 13.12 -0.75 -11.15
C CYS A 2 13.21 -0.54 -9.64
N ILE A 3 12.80 -1.57 -8.88
CA ILE A 3 13.09 -1.61 -7.45
C ILE A 3 14.56 -1.99 -7.31
N ARG A 4 15.42 -1.02 -6.99
CA ARG A 4 16.87 -1.21 -6.95
C ARG A 4 17.39 -1.68 -5.61
N ASP A 5 16.79 -1.23 -4.52
CA ASP A 5 17.22 -1.58 -3.18
C ASP A 5 16.41 -2.74 -2.64
N SER A 6 17.08 -3.73 -2.08
CA SER A 6 16.39 -4.83 -1.44
C SER A 6 15.76 -4.36 -0.11
N PHE A 7 14.58 -4.87 0.17
CA PHE A 7 13.92 -4.64 1.45
C PHE A 7 13.14 -5.88 1.87
N LYS A 8 12.84 -5.97 3.14
CA LYS A 8 12.00 -7.01 3.70
C LYS A 8 11.11 -6.38 4.76
N ILE A 9 9.83 -6.69 4.71
CA ILE A 9 8.83 -6.06 5.58
C ILE A 9 7.85 -7.11 6.09
N PRO A 10 7.53 -7.13 7.42
CA PRO A 10 6.57 -8.10 7.93
C PRO A 10 5.14 -7.82 7.49
N LEU A 11 4.40 -8.88 7.23
CA LEU A 11 3.01 -8.82 6.77
C LEU A 11 2.05 -9.30 7.85
N SER A 12 0.82 -8.82 7.78
CA SER A 12 -0.25 -9.18 8.72
C SER A 12 -0.64 -10.67 8.67
N ASN A 13 -0.29 -11.38 7.61
CA ASN A 13 -0.60 -12.81 7.47
C ASN A 13 0.46 -13.74 8.10
N GLY A 14 1.42 -13.19 8.84
CA GLY A 14 2.48 -13.97 9.48
C GLY A 14 3.72 -14.18 8.61
N ASN A 15 3.66 -13.79 7.35
CA ASN A 15 4.78 -13.88 6.40
C ASN A 15 5.54 -12.55 6.34
N SER A 16 6.53 -12.47 5.46
CA SER A 16 7.23 -11.23 5.13
C SER A 16 7.19 -11.01 3.63
N LEU A 17 7.22 -9.76 3.22
CA LEU A 17 7.41 -9.40 1.82
C LEU A 17 8.87 -9.05 1.61
N ASP A 18 9.56 -9.85 0.81
CA ASP A 18 10.93 -9.58 0.38
C ASP A 18 10.86 -9.04 -1.04
N SER A 19 11.60 -7.96 -1.31
CA SER A 19 11.61 -7.35 -2.64
C SER A 19 12.03 -8.33 -3.74
N LYS A 20 12.79 -9.37 -3.42
CA LYS A 20 13.17 -10.44 -4.34
C LYS A 20 11.96 -11.26 -4.82
N ASP A 21 10.90 -11.29 -4.03
CA ASP A 21 9.70 -12.07 -4.32
C ASP A 21 8.65 -11.27 -5.10
N ILE A 22 8.91 -9.99 -5.37
CA ILE A 22 8.04 -9.14 -6.18
C ILE A 22 8.34 -9.39 -7.65
N LYS A 23 7.80 -10.51 -8.14
CA LYS A 23 7.97 -10.97 -9.54
C LYS A 23 6.86 -11.95 -9.90
N ASP A 24 6.73 -12.25 -11.16
CA ASP A 24 5.80 -13.25 -11.71
C ASP A 24 4.31 -12.88 -11.58
N LYS A 25 3.99 -11.79 -10.91
CA LYS A 25 2.65 -11.22 -10.85
C LYS A 25 2.76 -9.74 -10.53
N LYS A 26 1.67 -9.02 -10.68
CA LYS A 26 1.62 -7.60 -10.37
C LYS A 26 1.37 -7.39 -8.87
N TYR A 27 1.92 -6.30 -8.34
CA TYR A 27 1.71 -5.90 -6.96
C TYR A 27 1.21 -4.46 -6.91
N VAL A 28 0.17 -4.23 -6.12
CA VAL A 28 -0.27 -2.88 -5.77
C VAL A 28 0.21 -2.63 -4.35
N LEU A 29 1.16 -1.71 -4.19
CA LEU A 29 1.63 -1.27 -2.88
C LEU A 29 1.04 0.10 -2.62
N TYR A 30 0.12 0.22 -1.67
CA TYR A 30 -0.43 1.52 -1.33
C TYR A 30 0.05 1.95 0.06
N PHE A 31 0.53 3.17 0.14
CA PHE A 31 1.04 3.75 1.38
C PHE A 31 -0.04 4.65 1.96
N TYR A 32 -0.28 4.55 3.26
CA TYR A 32 -1.30 5.33 3.95
C TYR A 32 -0.79 5.75 5.33
N PRO A 33 -1.31 6.90 5.86
CA PRO A 33 -0.75 7.47 7.09
C PRO A 33 -0.92 6.64 8.35
N LYS A 34 -2.12 6.08 8.61
CA LYS A 34 -2.39 5.41 9.89
C LYS A 34 -3.66 4.57 9.85
N ASP A 35 -3.62 3.39 10.51
CA ASP A 35 -4.79 2.55 10.71
C ASP A 35 -5.90 3.29 11.48
N ASN A 36 -7.13 2.89 11.22
CA ASN A 36 -8.32 3.40 11.94
C ASN A 36 -8.63 4.89 11.75
N THR A 37 -7.98 5.57 10.80
CA THR A 37 -8.39 6.91 10.39
C THR A 37 -9.48 6.82 9.31
N PRO A 38 -10.38 7.82 9.18
CA PRO A 38 -11.51 7.71 8.23
C PRO A 38 -11.10 7.46 6.78
N GLY A 39 -10.15 8.22 6.25
CA GLY A 39 -9.70 8.06 4.87
C GLY A 39 -8.99 6.72 4.64
N CYS A 40 -8.15 6.31 5.58
CA CYS A 40 -7.44 5.03 5.48
C CYS A 40 -8.39 3.84 5.60
N THR A 41 -9.42 3.94 6.43
CA THR A 41 -10.44 2.92 6.57
C THR A 41 -11.22 2.77 5.26
N THR A 42 -11.64 3.87 4.66
CA THR A 42 -12.37 3.85 3.38
C THR A 42 -11.51 3.24 2.27
N GLU A 43 -10.27 3.64 2.16
CA GLU A 43 -9.33 3.10 1.17
C GLU A 43 -9.14 1.60 1.33
N ALA A 44 -8.90 1.14 2.56
CA ALA A 44 -8.72 -0.28 2.86
C ALA A 44 -9.98 -1.09 2.52
N LYS A 45 -11.15 -0.57 2.85
CA LYS A 45 -12.42 -1.22 2.53
C LYS A 45 -12.68 -1.28 1.03
N ASP A 46 -12.35 -0.23 0.30
CA ASP A 46 -12.50 -0.18 -1.16
C ASP A 46 -11.62 -1.24 -1.83
N PHE A 47 -10.34 -1.33 -1.45
CA PHE A 47 -9.46 -2.38 -1.96
C PHE A 47 -9.99 -3.77 -1.58
N SER A 48 -10.42 -3.94 -0.35
CA SER A 48 -10.92 -5.20 0.18
C SER A 48 -12.16 -5.67 -0.59
N SER A 49 -13.08 -4.76 -0.89
CA SER A 49 -14.31 -5.08 -1.63
C SER A 49 -14.04 -5.53 -3.07
N LYS A 50 -12.90 -5.16 -3.63
CA LYS A 50 -12.51 -5.49 -5.01
C LYS A 50 -11.41 -6.56 -5.08
N ILE A 51 -11.10 -7.21 -3.96
CA ILE A 51 -9.98 -8.15 -3.89
C ILE A 51 -10.10 -9.31 -4.91
N ARG A 52 -11.31 -9.75 -5.21
CA ARG A 52 -11.54 -10.79 -6.20
C ARG A 52 -11.16 -10.35 -7.61
N GLU A 53 -11.41 -9.09 -7.94
CA GLU A 53 -11.03 -8.52 -9.24
C GLU A 53 -9.51 -8.45 -9.38
N PHE A 54 -8.82 -8.03 -8.31
CA PHE A 54 -7.36 -8.03 -8.30
C PHE A 54 -6.79 -9.44 -8.49
N LYS A 55 -7.36 -10.44 -7.81
CA LYS A 55 -6.92 -11.83 -7.95
C LYS A 55 -7.11 -12.35 -9.37
N LYS A 56 -8.22 -12.00 -10.01
CA LYS A 56 -8.47 -12.38 -11.43
C LYS A 56 -7.42 -11.75 -12.36
N LEU A 57 -6.87 -10.61 -11.98
CA LEU A 57 -5.82 -9.92 -12.74
C LEU A 57 -4.41 -10.35 -12.32
N ASN A 58 -4.30 -11.42 -11.54
CA ASN A 58 -3.02 -11.92 -11.00
C ASN A 58 -2.26 -10.83 -10.24
N THR A 59 -2.95 -10.07 -9.41
CA THR A 59 -2.41 -8.92 -8.68
C THR A 59 -2.62 -9.07 -7.17
N GLU A 60 -1.54 -8.85 -6.40
CA GLU A 60 -1.60 -8.77 -4.94
C GLU A 60 -1.75 -7.30 -4.52
N VAL A 61 -2.53 -7.06 -3.47
CA VAL A 61 -2.70 -5.72 -2.88
C VAL A 61 -2.14 -5.73 -1.46
N ILE A 62 -1.21 -4.84 -1.19
CA ILE A 62 -0.57 -4.72 0.12
C ILE A 62 -0.58 -3.26 0.54
N GLY A 63 -1.19 -2.98 1.70
CA GLY A 63 -1.15 -1.64 2.31
C GLY A 63 0.05 -1.53 3.25
N ILE A 64 0.71 -0.39 3.25
CA ILE A 64 1.93 -0.16 4.02
C ILE A 64 1.80 1.10 4.87
N SER A 65 2.04 0.98 6.16
CA SER A 65 2.12 2.10 7.09
C SER A 65 3.17 1.82 8.17
N LYS A 66 3.35 2.76 9.10
CA LYS A 66 4.25 2.57 10.24
C LYS A 66 3.58 1.87 11.42
N ASP A 67 2.30 1.55 11.32
CA ASP A 67 1.60 0.83 12.39
C ASP A 67 2.20 -0.56 12.61
N SER A 68 2.11 -1.06 13.84
CA SER A 68 2.60 -2.38 14.18
C SER A 68 1.72 -3.49 13.60
N ILE A 69 2.25 -4.71 13.54
CA ILE A 69 1.45 -5.88 13.11
C ILE A 69 0.24 -6.07 14.03
N GLU A 70 0.40 -5.85 15.33
CA GLU A 70 -0.71 -5.95 16.28
C GLU A 70 -1.83 -4.96 15.93
N THR A 71 -1.49 -3.71 15.63
CA THR A 71 -2.43 -2.68 15.23
C THR A 71 -3.12 -3.05 13.91
N HIS A 72 -2.36 -3.56 12.93
CA HIS A 72 -2.90 -4.03 11.65
C HIS A 72 -3.91 -5.16 11.84
N LEU A 73 -3.60 -6.13 12.70
CA LEU A 73 -4.51 -7.24 12.96
C LEU A 73 -5.82 -6.77 13.57
N LYS A 74 -5.76 -5.82 14.50
CA LYS A 74 -6.96 -5.22 15.09
C LYS A 74 -7.79 -4.48 14.04
N PHE A 75 -7.13 -3.74 13.16
CA PHE A 75 -7.77 -2.99 12.08
C PHE A 75 -8.46 -3.94 11.09
N ILE A 76 -7.74 -4.98 10.65
CA ILE A 76 -8.28 -6.00 9.74
C ILE A 76 -9.52 -6.66 10.35
N ASN A 77 -9.44 -7.03 11.62
CA ASN A 77 -10.53 -7.70 12.33
C ASN A 77 -11.75 -6.80 12.47
N LYS A 78 -11.52 -5.56 12.92
CA LYS A 78 -12.59 -4.58 13.14
C LYS A 78 -13.34 -4.23 11.86
N GLN A 79 -12.63 -4.10 10.75
CA GLN A 79 -13.20 -3.68 9.47
C GLN A 79 -13.45 -4.86 8.51
N GLU A 80 -13.17 -6.08 8.93
CA GLU A 80 -13.33 -7.29 8.12
C GLU A 80 -12.62 -7.20 6.76
N LEU A 81 -11.36 -6.73 6.80
CA LEU A 81 -10.58 -6.52 5.58
C LEU A 81 -10.11 -7.82 4.96
N LYS A 82 -10.05 -7.87 3.64
CA LYS A 82 -9.59 -9.03 2.84
C LYS A 82 -8.22 -8.82 2.22
N ILE A 83 -7.57 -7.69 2.53
CA ILE A 83 -6.26 -7.35 2.01
C ILE A 83 -5.16 -7.64 3.04
N ILE A 84 -3.90 -7.63 2.57
CA ILE A 84 -2.73 -7.80 3.43
C ILE A 84 -2.20 -6.42 3.79
N LEU A 85 -1.83 -6.23 5.05
CA LEU A 85 -1.18 -5.01 5.52
C LEU A 85 0.25 -5.32 5.93
N ALA A 86 1.16 -4.41 5.62
CA ALA A 86 2.58 -4.52 5.95
C ALA A 86 2.97 -3.46 6.98
N SER A 87 3.86 -3.82 7.89
CA SER A 87 4.30 -2.95 8.98
C SER A 87 5.72 -2.48 8.74
N ASP A 88 5.89 -1.19 8.47
CA ASP A 88 7.19 -0.54 8.26
C ASP A 88 7.47 0.39 9.44
N GLU A 89 7.60 -0.19 10.64
CA GLU A 89 7.71 0.58 11.89
C GLU A 89 8.91 1.53 11.90
N ASP A 90 10.04 1.16 11.30
CA ASP A 90 11.23 2.01 11.22
C ASP A 90 11.18 3.00 10.05
N GLY A 91 10.20 2.89 9.16
CA GLY A 91 10.01 3.83 8.05
C GLY A 91 10.99 3.66 6.88
N LYS A 92 11.83 2.65 6.87
CA LYS A 92 12.86 2.48 5.82
C LYS A 92 12.28 2.26 4.44
N VAL A 93 11.25 1.43 4.32
CA VAL A 93 10.58 1.17 3.04
C VAL A 93 9.83 2.40 2.58
N ILE A 94 9.15 3.07 3.50
CA ILE A 94 8.43 4.32 3.24
C ILE A 94 9.38 5.37 2.67
N GLU A 95 10.57 5.51 3.25
CA GLU A 95 11.59 6.44 2.74
C GLU A 95 12.13 6.02 1.38
N LYS A 96 12.34 4.72 1.14
CA LYS A 96 12.81 4.21 -0.15
C LYS A 96 11.86 4.55 -1.30
N PHE A 97 10.55 4.53 -1.03
CA PHE A 97 9.54 4.87 -2.03
C PHE A 97 9.28 6.37 -2.13
N GLY A 98 9.96 7.19 -1.30
CA GLY A 98 9.87 8.65 -1.39
C GLY A 98 8.56 9.22 -0.89
N VAL A 99 7.84 8.50 -0.03
CA VAL A 99 6.52 8.94 0.46
C VAL A 99 6.55 9.43 1.91
N TRP A 100 7.73 9.59 2.49
CA TRP A 100 7.90 10.23 3.80
C TRP A 100 8.16 11.71 3.55
N VAL A 101 7.16 12.55 3.80
CA VAL A 101 7.18 13.96 3.35
C VAL A 101 6.80 14.90 4.47
N GLU A 102 7.20 16.18 4.31
CA GLU A 102 6.75 17.24 5.20
C GLU A 102 5.30 17.59 4.90
N LYS A 103 4.49 17.62 5.96
CA LYS A 103 3.09 18.00 5.91
C LYS A 103 2.85 19.23 6.77
N ASN A 104 1.83 20.00 6.44
CA ASN A 104 1.43 21.20 7.20
C ASN A 104 -0.04 21.08 7.59
N MET A 105 -0.32 21.21 8.88
CA MET A 105 -1.70 21.20 9.39
C MET A 105 -1.82 22.32 10.43
N TYR A 106 -2.71 23.27 10.17
CA TYR A 106 -2.94 24.43 11.05
C TYR A 106 -1.64 25.18 11.39
N GLY A 107 -0.77 25.38 10.40
CA GLY A 107 0.49 26.07 10.56
C GLY A 107 1.62 25.28 11.21
N ARG A 108 1.36 24.04 11.61
CA ARG A 108 2.37 23.13 12.15
C ARG A 108 2.93 22.23 11.04
N LYS A 109 4.25 22.18 10.97
CA LYS A 109 4.96 21.29 10.04
C LYS A 109 5.29 19.97 10.76
N TYR A 110 5.06 18.84 10.10
CA TYR A 110 5.42 17.53 10.62
C TYR A 110 5.73 16.59 9.47
N MET A 111 6.49 15.53 9.78
CA MET A 111 6.77 14.49 8.78
C MET A 111 5.70 13.43 8.84
N GLY A 112 5.28 12.96 7.70
CA GLY A 112 4.25 11.92 7.60
C GLY A 112 4.26 11.21 6.27
N ILE A 113 3.44 10.16 6.15
CA ILE A 113 3.32 9.37 4.93
C ILE A 113 2.38 10.10 3.96
N GLN A 114 2.85 10.35 2.74
CA GLN A 114 2.00 10.82 1.66
C GLN A 114 1.22 9.64 1.11
N ARG A 115 -0.11 9.73 1.09
CA ARG A 115 -0.96 8.68 0.53
C ARG A 115 -0.62 8.49 -0.95
N SER A 116 -0.04 7.35 -1.29
CA SER A 116 0.46 7.05 -2.63
C SER A 116 0.26 5.58 -2.94
N THR A 117 0.08 5.26 -4.21
CA THR A 117 -0.05 3.87 -4.67
C THR A 117 0.93 3.62 -5.80
N PHE A 118 1.57 2.46 -5.75
CA PHE A 118 2.56 2.03 -6.75
C PHE A 118 2.08 0.74 -7.38
N LEU A 119 2.02 0.70 -8.71
CA LEU A 119 1.78 -0.52 -9.45
C LEU A 119 3.11 -1.08 -9.93
N ILE A 120 3.44 -2.29 -9.49
CA ILE A 120 4.69 -2.98 -9.82
C ILE A 120 4.35 -4.16 -10.73
N ASN A 121 5.04 -4.25 -11.85
CA ASN A 121 4.78 -5.30 -12.84
C ASN A 121 5.53 -6.61 -12.55
N GLU A 122 5.33 -7.61 -13.40
CA GLU A 122 5.90 -8.95 -13.24
C GLU A 122 7.42 -9.00 -13.33
N GLN A 123 8.06 -7.94 -13.83
CA GLN A 123 9.52 -7.80 -13.92
C GLN A 123 10.10 -6.96 -12.78
N SER A 124 9.35 -6.76 -11.70
CA SER A 124 9.75 -5.94 -10.53
C SER A 124 10.02 -4.48 -10.86
N LYS A 125 9.33 -3.94 -11.87
CA LYS A 125 9.45 -2.53 -12.26
C LYS A 125 8.21 -1.77 -11.84
N ILE A 126 8.41 -0.54 -11.37
CA ILE A 126 7.30 0.37 -11.09
C ILE A 126 6.71 0.81 -12.43
N GLU A 127 5.47 0.40 -12.69
CA GLU A 127 4.77 0.67 -13.95
C GLU A 127 4.00 1.98 -13.88
N TYR A 128 3.43 2.30 -12.72
CA TYR A 128 2.66 3.52 -12.54
C TYR A 128 2.66 3.95 -11.08
N ILE A 129 2.57 5.28 -10.85
CA ILE A 129 2.54 5.86 -9.51
C ILE A 129 1.35 6.82 -9.41
N TRP A 130 0.53 6.64 -8.37
CA TRP A 130 -0.50 7.60 -8.00
C TRP A 130 0.00 8.39 -6.79
N ASP A 131 0.44 9.62 -7.01
CA ASP A 131 0.85 10.53 -5.94
C ASP A 131 -0.35 11.27 -5.37
N LYS A 132 -0.29 11.61 -4.09
CA LYS A 132 -1.31 12.42 -3.42
C LYS A 132 -2.72 11.88 -3.68
N VAL A 133 -2.91 10.61 -3.38
CA VAL A 133 -4.15 9.88 -3.67
C VAL A 133 -5.35 10.51 -2.97
N ARG A 134 -6.42 10.67 -3.73
CA ARG A 134 -7.77 10.93 -3.21
C ARG A 134 -8.51 9.60 -3.20
N VAL A 135 -9.07 9.23 -2.07
CA VAL A 135 -9.64 7.88 -1.86
C VAL A 135 -10.83 7.60 -2.76
N LYS A 136 -11.68 8.59 -3.00
CA LYS A 136 -12.89 8.41 -3.82
C LYS A 136 -12.54 8.02 -5.27
N GLY A 137 -12.99 6.85 -5.68
CA GLY A 137 -12.76 6.34 -7.05
C GLY A 137 -11.36 5.83 -7.33
N HIS A 138 -10.47 5.86 -6.33
CA HIS A 138 -9.07 5.47 -6.53
C HIS A 138 -8.91 3.99 -6.89
N VAL A 139 -9.61 3.10 -6.20
CA VAL A 139 -9.47 1.65 -6.42
C VAL A 139 -9.93 1.28 -7.84
N GLU A 140 -10.99 1.88 -8.33
CA GLU A 140 -11.45 1.69 -9.71
C GLU A 140 -10.40 2.14 -10.72
N ASP A 141 -9.74 3.27 -10.48
CA ASP A 141 -8.66 3.77 -11.33
C ASP A 141 -7.48 2.79 -11.36
N VAL A 142 -7.15 2.20 -10.21
CA VAL A 142 -6.06 1.21 -10.12
C VAL A 142 -6.42 -0.04 -10.95
N ILE A 143 -7.64 -0.55 -10.82
CA ILE A 143 -8.10 -1.72 -11.57
C ILE A 143 -8.06 -1.42 -13.07
N ASP A 144 -8.57 -0.27 -13.49
CA ASP A 144 -8.57 0.12 -14.90
C ASP A 144 -7.16 0.20 -15.47
N LYS A 145 -6.21 0.73 -14.70
CA LYS A 145 -4.81 0.80 -15.11
C LYS A 145 -4.20 -0.58 -15.29
N ILE A 146 -4.49 -1.51 -14.41
CA ILE A 146 -4.01 -2.89 -14.51
C ILE A 146 -4.54 -3.55 -15.78
N LYS A 147 -5.83 -3.36 -16.09
CA LYS A 147 -6.47 -3.93 -17.28
C LYS A 147 -5.88 -3.41 -18.59
N THR A 148 -5.36 -2.20 -18.58
CA THR A 148 -4.79 -1.57 -19.80
C THR A 148 -3.28 -1.73 -19.92
N SER A 149 -2.64 -2.34 -18.95
CA SER A 149 -1.19 -2.47 -18.94
C SER A 149 -0.71 -3.80 -19.54
#